data_f5fd55a00b01ece77e1c27171b08ecbb
#
_entry.id   f5fd55a00b01ece77e1c27171b08ecbb
#
_cell.length_a   1.000
_cell.length_b   1.000
_cell.length_c   1.000
_cell.angle_alpha   90.00
_cell.angle_beta   90.00
_cell.angle_gamma   90.00
#
_symmetry.space_group_name_H-M   'P 1'
#
loop_
_entity.id
_entity.type
_entity.pdbx_description
1 polymer ?
#
loop_
_entity_poly.entity_id
_entity_poly.type
_entity_poly.pdbx_seq_one_letter_code
_entity_poly.pdbx_strand_id
1 'polypeptide(L)'
;AKRTENLRPLMKNIAGIFAYSTEENFKEEGRPDKWVDLAESTKKQRTKKRKWPGQILQVEGKLAASINTYYDNDSAVIGSNLEYAAIHQLGGQAGRNKSVEILARPYLFLTEDDYNEVLSECEKYLSENS
;
A
#
# COMPACT_ATOMS: atom_id res chain seq x y z
N ALA A 1 18.22 6.07 27.95
CA ALA A 1 17.20 5.09 28.27
C ALA A 1 15.79 5.66 28.15
N LYS A 2 15.55 6.83 28.72
CA LYS A 2 14.20 7.42 28.67
C LYS A 2 13.74 7.79 27.27
N ARG A 3 14.65 8.21 26.39
CA ARG A 3 14.30 8.57 25.03
C ARG A 3 13.85 7.40 24.19
N THR A 4 14.24 6.19 24.56
CA THR A 4 13.80 4.98 23.86
C THR A 4 12.41 4.54 24.30
N GLU A 5 11.89 5.10 25.38
CA GLU A 5 10.56 4.79 25.88
C GLU A 5 9.46 5.53 25.12
N ASN A 6 9.83 6.61 24.39
CA ASN A 6 8.86 7.37 23.64
C ASN A 6 9.29 7.49 22.18
N LEU A 7 9.00 6.46 21.43
CA LEU A 7 9.30 6.43 20.00
C LEU A 7 8.12 6.92 19.14
N ARG A 8 7.08 7.46 19.79
CA ARG A 8 5.87 7.87 19.06
C ARG A 8 6.15 8.85 17.91
N PRO A 9 6.98 9.90 18.08
CA PRO A 9 7.28 10.78 16.95
C PRO A 9 7.97 10.06 15.80
N LEU A 10 8.85 9.11 16.11
CA LEU A 10 9.51 8.29 15.10
C LEU A 10 8.50 7.39 14.39
N MET A 11 7.63 6.72 15.15
CA MET A 11 6.61 5.83 14.58
C MET A 11 5.64 6.61 13.69
N LYS A 12 5.31 7.83 14.07
CA LYS A 12 4.49 8.71 13.22
C LYS A 12 5.16 8.98 11.87
N ASN A 13 6.46 9.28 11.89
CA ASN A 13 7.20 9.55 10.65
C ASN A 13 7.30 8.29 9.79
N ILE A 14 7.52 7.14 10.41
CA ILE A 14 7.57 5.86 9.70
C ILE A 14 6.20 5.55 9.06
N ALA A 15 5.11 5.78 9.79
CA ALA A 15 3.76 5.61 9.25
C ALA A 15 3.54 6.49 8.01
N GLY A 16 4.08 7.71 8.03
CA GLY A 16 4.04 8.62 6.88
C GLY A 16 4.79 8.05 5.67
N ILE A 17 5.93 7.43 5.89
CA ILE A 17 6.70 6.76 4.82
C ILE A 17 5.89 5.62 4.23
N PHE A 18 5.24 4.82 5.08
CA PHE A 18 4.37 3.72 4.62
C PHE A 18 3.22 4.23 3.76
N ALA A 19 2.56 5.30 4.20
CA ALA A 19 1.45 5.90 3.46
C ALA A 19 1.90 6.40 2.09
N TYR A 20 3.02 7.11 2.04
CA TYR A 20 3.57 7.61 0.79
C TYR A 20 3.97 6.48 -0.15
N SER A 21 4.63 5.44 0.39
CA SER A 21 5.02 4.27 -0.40
C SER A 21 3.81 3.62 -1.04
N THR A 22 2.73 3.44 -0.29
CA THR A 22 1.50 2.83 -0.79
C THR A 22 0.87 3.69 -1.88
N GLU A 23 0.79 5.00 -1.69
CA GLU A 23 0.29 5.91 -2.71
C GLU A 23 1.09 5.80 -4.02
N GLU A 24 2.42 5.74 -3.91
CA GLU A 24 3.27 5.57 -5.08
C GLU A 24 3.05 4.23 -5.77
N ASN A 25 2.81 3.16 -4.99
CA ASN A 25 2.52 1.85 -5.57
C ASN A 25 1.23 1.89 -6.41
N PHE A 26 0.19 2.57 -5.93
CA PHE A 26 -1.04 2.74 -6.71
C PHE A 26 -0.82 3.64 -7.93
N LYS A 27 -0.12 4.74 -7.75
CA LYS A 27 0.14 5.70 -8.82
C LYS A 27 0.97 5.10 -9.96
N GLU A 28 2.03 4.39 -9.60
CA GLU A 28 2.94 3.75 -10.56
C GLU A 28 2.44 2.40 -11.04
N GLU A 29 1.35 1.91 -10.46
CA GLU A 29 0.77 0.60 -10.77
C GLU A 29 1.78 -0.53 -10.54
N GLY A 30 2.48 -0.43 -9.41
CA GLY A 30 3.46 -1.40 -8.96
C GLY A 30 4.88 -0.86 -8.94
N ARG A 31 5.60 -1.18 -7.87
CA ARG A 31 7.02 -0.86 -7.68
C ARG A 31 7.68 -2.01 -6.91
N PRO A 32 8.91 -2.38 -7.20
CA PRO A 32 9.76 -1.90 -8.31
C PRO A 32 9.28 -2.39 -9.67
N ASP A 33 8.47 -3.44 -9.70
CA ASP A 33 7.95 -4.02 -10.93
C ASP A 33 6.50 -3.64 -11.13
N LYS A 34 6.13 -3.36 -12.37
CA LYS A 34 4.74 -3.04 -12.70
C LYS A 34 3.82 -4.23 -12.43
N TRP A 35 2.61 -3.94 -11.95
CA TRP A 35 1.58 -4.95 -11.81
C TRP A 35 1.16 -5.50 -13.19
N VAL A 36 0.66 -6.73 -13.17
CA VAL A 36 0.10 -7.34 -14.38
C VAL A 36 -1.07 -6.47 -14.86
N ASP A 37 -1.09 -6.21 -16.17
CA ASP A 37 -2.14 -5.39 -16.79
C ASP A 37 -3.51 -6.08 -16.69
N LEU A 38 -4.54 -5.30 -16.91
CA LEU A 38 -5.92 -5.80 -16.91
C LEU A 38 -6.20 -6.62 -18.18
N ALA A 39 -7.09 -7.60 -18.05
CA ALA A 39 -7.60 -8.32 -19.20
C ALA A 39 -8.37 -7.37 -20.14
N GLU A 40 -8.36 -7.64 -21.43
CA GLU A 40 -9.05 -6.80 -22.40
C GLU A 40 -10.56 -6.71 -22.14
N SER A 41 -11.17 -7.80 -21.67
CA SER A 41 -12.59 -7.79 -21.30
C SER A 41 -12.89 -6.82 -20.17
N THR A 42 -12.00 -6.74 -19.19
CA THR A 42 -12.12 -5.81 -18.07
C THR A 42 -12.00 -4.37 -18.54
N LYS A 43 -11.02 -4.10 -19.42
CA LYS A 43 -10.83 -2.77 -20.00
C LYS A 43 -12.08 -2.32 -20.76
N LYS A 44 -12.69 -3.23 -21.55
CA LYS A 44 -13.91 -2.93 -22.27
C LYS A 44 -15.06 -2.58 -21.34
N GLN A 45 -15.22 -3.32 -20.24
CA GLN A 45 -16.27 -3.02 -19.26
C GLN A 45 -16.06 -1.66 -18.62
N ARG A 46 -14.83 -1.33 -18.27
CA ARG A 46 -14.49 -0.03 -17.67
C ARG A 46 -14.70 1.10 -18.65
N THR A 47 -14.39 0.88 -19.94
CA THR A 47 -14.62 1.87 -20.99
C THR A 47 -16.11 2.19 -21.11
N LYS A 48 -16.97 1.16 -21.07
CA LYS A 48 -18.42 1.36 -21.11
C LYS A 48 -18.92 2.20 -19.95
N LYS A 49 -18.31 2.06 -18.79
CA LYS A 49 -18.64 2.83 -17.59
C LYS A 49 -17.90 4.16 -17.52
N ARG A 50 -17.13 4.51 -18.56
CA ARG A 50 -16.29 5.72 -18.62
C ARG A 50 -15.25 5.79 -17.53
N LYS A 51 -14.76 4.60 -17.09
CA LYS A 51 -13.75 4.48 -16.05
C LYS A 51 -12.41 3.93 -16.56
N TRP A 52 -12.28 3.87 -17.88
CA TRP A 52 -11.05 3.48 -18.54
C TRP A 52 -10.79 4.38 -19.74
N PRO A 53 -9.58 4.87 -19.98
CA PRO A 53 -8.37 4.54 -19.24
C PRO A 53 -8.37 5.10 -17.81
N GLY A 54 -7.61 4.45 -16.92
CA GLY A 54 -7.51 4.83 -15.52
C GLY A 54 -6.50 3.95 -14.80
N GLN A 55 -6.51 4.02 -13.49
CA GLN A 55 -5.59 3.24 -12.64
C GLN A 55 -6.12 1.83 -12.44
N ILE A 56 -5.23 0.83 -12.44
CA ILE A 56 -5.59 -0.59 -12.39
C ILE A 56 -6.46 -0.92 -11.17
N LEU A 57 -6.06 -0.47 -9.97
CA LEU A 57 -6.77 -0.77 -8.72
C LEU A 57 -7.62 0.39 -8.22
N GLN A 58 -7.89 1.40 -9.04
CA GLN A 58 -8.55 2.62 -8.58
C GLN A 58 -9.79 2.97 -9.40
N VAL A 59 -10.59 1.97 -9.82
CA VAL A 59 -11.80 2.23 -10.59
C VAL A 59 -12.75 3.17 -9.84
N GLU A 60 -12.97 2.90 -8.56
CA GLU A 60 -13.81 3.74 -7.71
C GLU A 60 -13.05 4.35 -6.54
N GLY A 61 -11.75 4.11 -6.48
CA GLY A 61 -10.90 4.64 -5.41
C GLY A 61 -11.11 4.01 -4.04
N LYS A 62 -11.99 3.02 -3.91
CA LYS A 62 -12.33 2.44 -2.61
C LYS A 62 -11.17 1.75 -1.93
N LEU A 63 -10.39 0.97 -2.67
CA LEU A 63 -9.25 0.26 -2.09
C LEU A 63 -8.19 1.25 -1.61
N ALA A 64 -7.79 2.19 -2.46
CA ALA A 64 -6.79 3.19 -2.09
C ALA A 64 -7.28 4.03 -0.90
N ALA A 65 -8.56 4.43 -0.90
CA ALA A 65 -9.14 5.23 0.19
C ALA A 65 -9.26 4.45 1.49
N SER A 66 -9.27 3.11 1.43
CA SER A 66 -9.39 2.26 2.63
C SER A 66 -8.08 2.07 3.36
N ILE A 67 -6.96 2.48 2.77
CA ILE A 67 -5.65 2.29 3.37
C ILE A 67 -5.47 3.30 4.50
N ASN A 68 -5.17 2.80 5.68
CA ASN A 68 -4.97 3.64 6.86
C ASN A 68 -3.67 3.27 7.54
N THR A 69 -3.07 4.24 8.19
CA THR A 69 -1.88 4.03 9.01
C THR A 69 -2.22 4.26 10.47
N TYR A 70 -1.55 3.50 11.32
CA TYR A 70 -1.67 3.62 12.76
C TYR A 70 -0.27 3.63 13.36
N TYR A 71 -0.09 4.34 14.44
CA TYR A 71 1.18 4.34 15.14
C TYR A 71 0.94 4.53 16.62
N ASP A 72 1.88 4.02 17.42
CA ASP A 72 1.90 4.22 18.85
C ASP A 72 3.36 4.41 19.28
N ASN A 73 3.65 4.20 20.56
CA ASN A 73 5.00 4.40 21.09
C ASN A 73 6.00 3.36 20.57
N ASP A 74 5.53 2.22 20.08
CA ASP A 74 6.37 1.06 19.74
C ASP A 74 6.24 0.58 18.32
N SER A 75 5.20 1.00 17.60
CA SER A 75 4.92 0.43 16.30
C SER A 75 4.30 1.42 15.32
N ALA A 76 4.46 1.10 14.04
CA ALA A 76 3.77 1.77 12.95
C ALA A 76 3.19 0.67 12.05
N VAL A 77 1.94 0.84 11.66
CA VAL A 77 1.19 -0.18 10.91
C VAL A 77 0.45 0.47 9.75
N ILE A 78 0.39 -0.22 8.63
CA ILE A 78 -0.42 0.19 7.49
C ILE A 78 -1.30 -0.98 7.07
N GLY A 79 -2.52 -0.70 6.69
CA GLY A 79 -3.43 -1.77 6.27
C GLY A 79 -4.79 -1.26 5.84
N SER A 80 -5.66 -2.20 5.53
CA SER A 80 -7.03 -1.93 5.11
C SER A 80 -7.98 -2.90 5.83
N ASN A 81 -9.20 -2.43 6.08
CA ASN A 81 -10.26 -3.26 6.67
C ASN A 81 -11.25 -3.79 5.62
N LEU A 82 -10.98 -3.57 4.34
CA LEU A 82 -11.84 -4.10 3.28
C LEU A 82 -11.60 -5.60 3.09
N GLU A 83 -12.69 -6.35 2.90
CA GLU A 83 -12.63 -7.80 2.74
C GLU A 83 -11.78 -8.23 1.54
N TYR A 84 -11.86 -7.49 0.45
CA TYR A 84 -11.12 -7.84 -0.77
C TYR A 84 -9.70 -7.27 -0.85
N ALA A 85 -9.26 -6.57 0.20
CA ALA A 85 -7.92 -5.98 0.19
C ALA A 85 -6.82 -7.04 0.11
N ALA A 86 -6.95 -8.11 0.89
CA ALA A 86 -5.96 -9.17 0.92
C ALA A 86 -5.83 -9.89 -0.43
N ILE A 87 -6.95 -10.12 -1.12
CA ILE A 87 -6.90 -10.84 -2.38
C ILE A 87 -6.20 -10.04 -3.48
N HIS A 88 -6.31 -8.72 -3.46
CA HIS A 88 -5.56 -7.89 -4.40
C HIS A 88 -4.07 -7.88 -4.09
N GLN A 89 -3.71 -7.92 -2.81
CA GLN A 89 -2.30 -7.96 -2.39
C GLN A 89 -1.66 -9.31 -2.75
N LEU A 90 -2.35 -10.40 -2.49
CA LEU A 90 -1.80 -11.76 -2.54
C LEU A 90 -2.23 -12.55 -3.77
N GLY A 91 -3.30 -12.12 -4.44
CA GLY A 91 -3.93 -12.91 -5.49
C GLY A 91 -4.77 -14.02 -4.89
N GLY A 92 -5.49 -14.72 -5.71
CA GLY A 92 -6.31 -15.84 -5.30
C GLY A 92 -7.53 -16.00 -6.19
N GLN A 93 -8.51 -16.73 -5.71
CA GLN A 93 -9.75 -17.00 -6.43
C GLN A 93 -10.90 -16.33 -5.72
N ALA A 94 -11.79 -15.73 -6.47
CA ALA A 94 -12.93 -14.99 -5.96
C ALA A 94 -14.16 -15.22 -6.82
N GLY A 95 -15.26 -14.59 -6.42
CA GLY A 95 -16.52 -14.69 -7.13
C GLY A 95 -17.26 -15.97 -6.82
N ARG A 96 -18.35 -16.16 -7.52
CA ARG A 96 -19.22 -17.31 -7.32
C ARG A 96 -18.49 -18.61 -7.66
N ASN A 97 -18.49 -19.56 -6.72
CA ASN A 97 -17.80 -20.85 -6.84
C ASN A 97 -16.28 -20.69 -7.09
N LYS A 98 -15.72 -19.56 -6.67
CA LYS A 98 -14.29 -19.26 -6.85
C LYS A 98 -13.85 -19.40 -8.31
N SER A 99 -14.70 -18.99 -9.24
CA SER A 99 -14.48 -19.14 -10.68
C SER A 99 -13.59 -18.06 -11.28
N VAL A 100 -13.33 -16.99 -10.55
CA VAL A 100 -12.52 -15.86 -11.06
C VAL A 100 -11.15 -15.88 -10.38
N GLU A 101 -10.10 -15.91 -11.18
CA GLU A 101 -8.74 -15.79 -10.67
C GLU A 101 -8.35 -14.31 -10.58
N ILE A 102 -7.89 -13.91 -9.41
CA ILE A 102 -7.37 -12.57 -9.16
C ILE A 102 -5.84 -12.66 -9.09
N LEU A 103 -5.17 -11.92 -9.96
CA LEU A 103 -3.72 -11.88 -9.95
C LEU A 103 -3.23 -10.95 -8.85
N ALA A 104 -2.14 -11.34 -8.20
CA ALA A 104 -1.55 -10.51 -7.14
C ALA A 104 -1.05 -9.19 -7.71
N ARG A 105 -1.42 -8.09 -7.06
CA ARG A 105 -0.92 -6.75 -7.35
C ARG A 105 -0.54 -6.10 -6.03
N PRO A 106 0.70 -6.33 -5.56
CA PRO A 106 1.11 -5.88 -4.24
C PRO A 106 1.16 -4.34 -4.15
N TYR A 107 0.20 -3.78 -3.47
CA TYR A 107 0.16 -2.34 -3.21
C TYR A 107 0.80 -1.99 -1.86
N LEU A 108 0.89 -2.96 -0.94
CA LEU A 108 1.63 -2.82 0.31
C LEU A 108 3.01 -3.44 0.10
N PHE A 109 3.95 -2.63 -0.35
CA PHE A 109 5.31 -3.09 -0.65
C PHE A 109 6.27 -1.94 -0.42
N LEU A 110 7.33 -2.19 0.34
CA LEU A 110 8.39 -1.21 0.56
C LEU A 110 9.55 -1.51 -0.38
N THR A 111 9.91 -0.52 -1.19
CA THR A 111 11.09 -0.62 -2.04
C THR A 111 12.35 -0.50 -1.19
N GLU A 112 13.52 -0.78 -1.78
CA GLU A 112 14.79 -0.57 -1.10
C GLU A 112 14.97 0.89 -0.67
N ASP A 113 14.56 1.84 -1.51
CA ASP A 113 14.61 3.25 -1.18
C ASP A 113 13.70 3.58 0.01
N ASP A 114 12.52 2.97 0.08
CA ASP A 114 11.60 3.13 1.20
C ASP A 114 12.24 2.65 2.50
N TYR A 115 12.90 1.48 2.48
CA TYR A 115 13.62 0.94 3.62
C TYR A 115 14.74 1.88 4.07
N ASN A 116 15.49 2.41 3.11
CA ASN A 116 16.57 3.34 3.41
C ASN A 116 16.04 4.61 4.06
N GLU A 117 14.87 5.07 3.63
CA GLU A 117 14.21 6.21 4.24
C GLU A 117 13.81 5.94 5.69
N VAL A 118 13.26 4.76 5.97
CA VAL A 118 12.94 4.35 7.33
C VAL A 118 14.19 4.33 8.20
N LEU A 119 15.27 3.72 7.70
CA LEU A 119 16.54 3.68 8.43
C LEU A 119 17.10 5.08 8.69
N SER A 120 17.01 5.96 7.70
CA SER A 120 17.44 7.34 7.83
C SER A 120 16.66 8.08 8.92
N GLU A 121 15.34 7.87 8.99
CA GLU A 121 14.51 8.46 10.03
C GLU A 121 14.90 7.94 11.41
N CYS A 122 15.21 6.63 11.53
CA CYS A 122 15.67 6.05 12.79
C CYS A 122 16.98 6.68 13.24
N GLU A 123 17.95 6.80 12.34
CA GLU A 123 19.24 7.39 12.63
C GLU A 123 19.10 8.85 13.06
N LYS A 124 18.28 9.60 12.33
CA LYS A 124 18.03 11.01 12.63
C LYS A 124 17.40 11.17 14.00
N TYR A 125 16.39 10.35 14.31
CA TYR A 125 15.72 10.42 15.60
C TYR A 125 16.68 10.11 16.76
N LEU A 126 17.48 9.05 16.62
CA LEU A 126 18.45 8.66 17.64
C LEU A 126 19.52 9.75 17.83
N SER A 127 19.97 10.34 16.73
CA SER A 127 20.96 11.42 16.77
C SER A 127 20.42 12.67 17.47
N GLU A 128 19.18 13.08 17.13
CA GLU A 128 18.57 14.27 17.71
C GLU A 128 18.21 14.11 19.19
N ASN A 129 18.02 12.87 19.63
CA ASN A 129 17.60 12.58 21.01
C ASN A 129 18.69 11.92 21.86
N SER A 130 19.93 12.01 21.38
CA SER A 130 21.09 11.48 22.12
C SER A 130 21.60 12.44 23.18
#